data_cef1c6d1b6275bfdc182849634e7d991
#
_entry.id   cef1c6d1b6275bfdc182849634e7d991
#
_cell.length_a   1.000
_cell.length_b   1.000
_cell.length_c   1.000
_cell.angle_alpha   90.00
_cell.angle_beta   90.00
_cell.angle_gamma   90.00
#
_symmetry.space_group_name_H-M   'P 1'
#
loop_
_entity.id
_entity.type
_entity.pdbx_description
1 polymer ?
#
loop_
_entity_poly.entity_id
_entity_poly.type
_entity_poly.pdbx_seq_one_letter_code
_entity_poly.pdbx_strand_id
1 'polypeptide(L)'
;ETWAEAVNRYVDFLNTERHLPSVVVGEIRDSILNMDVLPSMRALWAAGGAAKRDNTMFYNCAFIPLDSLRSFGELLYILMMGTGVGFSVEREFVSNLPEVSDLTGDSVSHTIPDSTHGWADAIYFGLTNWFQGKRVDFDYSEIRPAGARLKTKGGRASGPDPLRRLLEFGEATVLNAAGRKLTSVECHDIACMVGEIVMAGGVRRAALISFSDPDDLEM
;
A
#
# COMPACT_ATOMS: atom_id res chain seq x y z
N GLU A 1 -2.79 19.89 19.22
CA GLU A 1 -4.10 19.33 19.53
C GLU A 1 -4.09 18.76 20.95
N THR A 2 -4.99 19.22 21.80
CA THR A 2 -5.21 18.70 23.16
C THR A 2 -6.03 17.41 23.12
N TRP A 3 -6.08 16.68 24.26
CA TRP A 3 -6.94 15.49 24.38
C TRP A 3 -8.41 15.78 24.07
N ALA A 4 -8.95 16.85 24.64
CA ALA A 4 -10.34 17.23 24.40
C ALA A 4 -10.62 17.58 22.93
N GLU A 5 -9.70 18.26 22.25
CA GLU A 5 -9.81 18.56 20.82
C GLU A 5 -9.77 17.28 19.96
N ALA A 6 -8.90 16.32 20.30
CA ALA A 6 -8.82 15.05 19.61
C ALA A 6 -10.11 14.23 19.75
N VAL A 7 -10.66 14.15 20.97
CA VAL A 7 -11.92 13.48 21.25
C VAL A 7 -13.07 14.15 20.51
N ASN A 8 -13.17 15.48 20.56
CA ASN A 8 -14.23 16.20 19.84
C ASN A 8 -14.15 15.96 18.35
N ARG A 9 -12.97 16.04 17.74
CA ARG A 9 -12.77 15.76 16.31
C ARG A 9 -13.21 14.34 15.93
N TYR A 10 -12.89 13.35 16.77
CA TYR A 10 -13.28 11.97 16.55
C TYR A 10 -14.80 11.78 16.65
N VAL A 11 -15.42 12.32 17.70
CA VAL A 11 -16.87 12.20 17.93
C VAL A 11 -17.67 12.95 16.88
N ASP A 12 -17.23 14.15 16.49
CA ASP A 12 -17.87 14.94 15.42
C ASP A 12 -17.75 14.24 14.06
N PHE A 13 -16.62 13.60 13.78
CA PHE A 13 -16.46 12.76 12.59
C PHE A 13 -17.45 11.59 12.61
N LEU A 14 -17.55 10.83 13.71
CA LEU A 14 -18.51 9.73 13.84
C LEU A 14 -19.96 10.21 13.65
N ASN A 15 -20.31 11.33 14.26
CA ASN A 15 -21.66 11.88 14.15
C ASN A 15 -21.99 12.30 12.72
N THR A 16 -21.04 12.90 12.01
CA THR A 16 -21.20 13.27 10.59
C THR A 16 -21.43 12.07 9.70
N GLU A 17 -20.72 10.96 9.96
CA GLU A 17 -20.80 9.75 9.13
C GLU A 17 -21.98 8.83 9.49
N ARG A 18 -22.45 8.88 10.74
CA ARG A 18 -23.44 7.91 11.27
C ARG A 18 -24.77 8.55 11.71
N HIS A 19 -24.85 9.86 11.79
CA HIS A 19 -26.05 10.59 12.23
C HIS A 19 -26.61 10.07 13.56
N LEU A 20 -25.76 10.00 14.57
CA LEU A 20 -26.11 9.45 15.89
C LEU A 20 -27.04 10.38 16.65
N PRO A 21 -27.95 9.85 17.53
CA PRO A 21 -28.74 10.68 18.45
C PRO A 21 -27.82 11.50 19.38
N SER A 22 -28.20 12.74 19.67
CA SER A 22 -27.38 13.67 20.48
C SER A 22 -27.01 13.13 21.87
N VAL A 23 -27.88 12.36 22.49
CA VAL A 23 -27.63 11.69 23.78
C VAL A 23 -26.46 10.71 23.63
N VAL A 24 -26.47 9.87 22.60
CA VAL A 24 -25.41 8.88 22.33
C VAL A 24 -24.07 9.58 22.01
N VAL A 25 -24.12 10.69 21.26
CA VAL A 25 -22.92 11.51 20.98
C VAL A 25 -22.30 12.04 22.27
N GLY A 26 -23.15 12.51 23.22
CA GLY A 26 -22.70 12.98 24.53
C GLY A 26 -22.06 11.85 25.35
N GLU A 27 -22.72 10.72 25.45
CA GLU A 27 -22.22 9.56 26.21
C GLU A 27 -20.89 9.04 25.66
N ILE A 28 -20.72 8.93 24.33
CA ILE A 28 -19.46 8.53 23.70
C ILE A 28 -18.36 9.53 24.03
N ARG A 29 -18.66 10.83 23.91
CA ARG A 29 -17.69 11.90 24.20
C ARG A 29 -17.22 11.83 25.66
N ASP A 30 -18.14 11.78 26.60
CA ASP A 30 -17.85 11.76 28.02
C ASP A 30 -17.06 10.52 28.44
N SER A 31 -17.44 9.33 27.93
CA SER A 31 -16.74 8.08 28.21
C SER A 31 -15.29 8.12 27.70
N ILE A 32 -15.05 8.72 26.53
CA ILE A 32 -13.67 8.85 25.99
C ILE A 32 -12.89 9.91 26.75
N LEU A 33 -13.51 11.08 27.06
CA LEU A 33 -12.85 12.15 27.82
C LEU A 33 -12.40 11.69 29.20
N ASN A 34 -13.24 10.92 29.88
CA ASN A 34 -12.98 10.34 31.20
C ASN A 34 -12.02 9.14 31.16
N MET A 35 -11.65 8.66 29.96
CA MET A 35 -10.83 7.46 29.74
C MET A 35 -11.48 6.15 30.21
N ASP A 36 -12.80 6.10 30.31
CA ASP A 36 -13.56 4.88 30.60
C ASP A 36 -13.47 3.90 29.42
N VAL A 37 -13.42 4.46 28.18
CA VAL A 37 -13.25 3.74 26.93
C VAL A 37 -12.23 4.46 26.05
N LEU A 38 -11.37 3.71 25.39
CA LEU A 38 -10.44 4.26 24.39
C LEU A 38 -10.73 3.67 23.01
N PRO A 39 -11.04 4.50 22.02
CA PRO A 39 -11.09 4.04 20.64
C PRO A 39 -9.69 3.66 20.14
N SER A 40 -9.64 2.97 19.01
CA SER A 40 -8.36 2.67 18.37
C SER A 40 -7.53 3.95 18.17
N MET A 41 -6.24 3.89 18.46
CA MET A 41 -5.32 5.02 18.25
C MET A 41 -5.35 5.50 16.78
N ARG A 42 -5.52 4.59 15.84
CA ARG A 42 -5.68 4.91 14.42
C ARG A 42 -6.93 5.73 14.16
N ALA A 43 -8.05 5.35 14.77
CA ALA A 43 -9.30 6.08 14.62
C ALA A 43 -9.19 7.48 15.22
N LEU A 44 -8.62 7.63 16.41
CA LEU A 44 -8.35 8.94 17.03
C LEU A 44 -7.43 9.81 16.15
N TRP A 45 -6.36 9.21 15.58
CA TRP A 45 -5.41 9.96 14.77
C TRP A 45 -5.98 10.36 13.40
N ALA A 46 -6.71 9.47 12.71
CA ALA A 46 -7.15 9.67 11.34
C ALA A 46 -8.52 10.35 11.21
N ALA A 47 -9.38 10.30 12.26
CA ALA A 47 -10.72 10.88 12.21
C ALA A 47 -10.73 12.32 11.71
N GLY A 48 -11.68 12.66 10.85
CA GLY A 48 -11.79 13.95 10.19
C GLY A 48 -11.26 13.95 8.75
N GLY A 49 -10.51 14.97 8.37
CA GLY A 49 -10.11 15.20 6.97
C GLY A 49 -9.28 14.09 6.34
N ALA A 50 -8.46 13.37 7.10
CA ALA A 50 -7.67 12.26 6.60
C ALA A 50 -8.56 11.05 6.26
N ALA A 51 -9.43 10.64 7.17
CA ALA A 51 -10.34 9.53 7.00
C ALA A 51 -11.44 9.78 5.95
N LYS A 52 -11.89 11.05 5.81
CA LYS A 52 -12.80 11.43 4.72
C LYS A 52 -12.18 11.28 3.34
N ARG A 53 -10.88 11.44 3.25
CA ARG A 53 -10.13 11.27 2.01
C ARG A 53 -9.91 9.79 1.69
N ASP A 54 -9.58 9.01 2.71
CA ASP A 54 -9.31 7.58 2.60
C ASP A 54 -9.48 6.87 3.95
N ASN A 55 -10.51 6.04 4.06
CA ASN A 55 -10.81 5.30 5.27
C ASN A 55 -9.90 4.07 5.51
N THR A 56 -9.09 3.67 4.54
CA THR A 56 -8.08 2.61 4.70
C THR A 56 -7.13 2.94 5.84
N MET A 57 -6.94 4.23 6.15
CA MET A 57 -6.11 4.69 7.26
C MET A 57 -6.58 4.21 8.65
N PHE A 58 -7.82 3.74 8.80
CA PHE A 58 -8.31 3.18 10.05
C PHE A 58 -7.81 1.76 10.35
N TYR A 59 -7.41 1.01 9.33
CA TYR A 59 -7.01 -0.37 9.49
C TYR A 59 -5.56 -0.50 9.97
N ASN A 60 -5.34 -1.34 10.99
CA ASN A 60 -4.01 -1.64 11.51
C ASN A 60 -3.34 -2.78 10.74
N CYS A 61 -4.12 -3.79 10.37
CA CYS A 61 -3.65 -5.00 9.71
C CYS A 61 -4.56 -5.38 8.57
N ALA A 62 -3.98 -6.00 7.54
CA ALA A 62 -4.67 -6.57 6.39
C ALA A 62 -3.99 -7.87 5.98
N PHE A 63 -4.68 -8.66 5.20
CA PHE A 63 -4.13 -9.84 4.52
C PHE A 63 -4.45 -9.73 3.03
N ILE A 64 -3.49 -10.13 2.19
CA ILE A 64 -3.66 -10.16 0.74
C ILE A 64 -2.98 -11.39 0.15
N PRO A 65 -3.68 -12.24 -0.61
CA PRO A 65 -3.04 -13.27 -1.43
C PRO A 65 -2.44 -12.62 -2.69
N LEU A 66 -1.28 -13.11 -3.14
CA LEU A 66 -0.69 -12.68 -4.40
C LEU A 66 -1.21 -13.56 -5.55
N ASP A 67 -2.50 -13.46 -5.81
CA ASP A 67 -3.24 -14.27 -6.78
C ASP A 67 -3.54 -13.54 -8.10
N SER A 68 -3.19 -12.27 -8.17
CA SER A 68 -3.39 -11.42 -9.34
C SER A 68 -2.30 -10.34 -9.44
N LEU A 69 -2.07 -9.82 -10.63
CA LEU A 69 -1.10 -8.73 -10.82
C LEU A 69 -1.50 -7.47 -10.03
N ARG A 70 -2.78 -7.29 -9.81
CA ARG A 70 -3.34 -6.17 -9.05
C ARG A 70 -2.97 -6.25 -7.57
N SER A 71 -2.86 -7.46 -7.00
CA SER A 71 -2.53 -7.67 -5.59
C SER A 71 -1.22 -6.99 -5.18
N PHE A 72 -0.23 -6.89 -6.06
CA PHE A 72 1.03 -6.20 -5.79
C PHE A 72 0.85 -4.68 -5.67
N GLY A 73 0.01 -4.08 -6.52
CA GLY A 73 -0.35 -2.65 -6.41
C GLY A 73 -1.16 -2.36 -5.14
N GLU A 74 -2.10 -3.24 -4.80
CA GLU A 74 -2.89 -3.13 -3.57
C GLU A 74 -2.02 -3.29 -2.33
N LEU A 75 -1.03 -4.19 -2.33
CA LEU A 75 -0.04 -4.34 -1.28
C LEU A 75 0.71 -3.03 -1.03
N LEU A 76 1.24 -2.41 -2.09
CA LEU A 76 1.91 -1.13 -2.00
C LEU A 76 0.99 -0.04 -1.42
N TYR A 77 -0.23 0.05 -1.93
CA TYR A 77 -1.21 1.03 -1.48
C TYR A 77 -1.52 0.90 0.00
N ILE A 78 -1.85 -0.30 0.47
CA ILE A 78 -2.22 -0.59 1.86
C ILE A 78 -1.04 -0.29 2.79
N LEU A 79 0.18 -0.70 2.44
CA LEU A 79 1.39 -0.39 3.20
C LEU A 79 1.64 1.12 3.26
N MET A 80 1.46 1.85 2.16
CA MET A 80 1.60 3.32 2.14
C MET A 80 0.54 4.03 2.99
N MET A 81 -0.63 3.39 3.25
CA MET A 81 -1.61 3.86 4.23
C MET A 81 -1.19 3.54 5.68
N GLY A 82 -0.10 2.79 5.85
CA GLY A 82 0.50 2.45 7.13
C GLY A 82 -0.13 1.25 7.82
N THR A 83 -0.84 0.42 7.09
CA THR A 83 -1.39 -0.85 7.55
C THR A 83 -0.31 -1.92 7.44
N GLY A 84 -0.11 -2.75 8.46
CA GLY A 84 0.71 -3.95 8.38
C GLY A 84 0.00 -5.02 7.54
N VAL A 85 0.73 -5.73 6.68
CA VAL A 85 0.12 -6.66 5.74
C VAL A 85 0.74 -8.05 5.87
N GLY A 86 -0.11 -9.05 6.08
CA GLY A 86 0.21 -10.45 5.78
C GLY A 86 -0.04 -10.69 4.29
N PHE A 87 0.93 -11.25 3.58
CA PHE A 87 0.75 -11.64 2.19
C PHE A 87 1.08 -13.11 2.00
N SER A 88 0.36 -13.77 1.10
CA SER A 88 0.59 -15.18 0.79
C SER A 88 1.17 -15.37 -0.61
N VAL A 89 2.22 -16.19 -0.67
CA VAL A 89 2.82 -16.72 -1.88
C VAL A 89 2.61 -18.23 -1.99
N GLU A 90 1.66 -18.78 -1.24
CA GLU A 90 1.28 -20.20 -1.34
C GLU A 90 0.89 -20.55 -2.79
N ARG A 91 1.18 -21.76 -3.21
CA ARG A 91 0.99 -22.22 -4.60
C ARG A 91 -0.45 -22.06 -5.09
N GLU A 92 -1.42 -22.21 -4.18
CA GLU A 92 -2.83 -22.03 -4.53
C GLU A 92 -3.14 -20.61 -5.02
N PHE A 93 -2.40 -19.60 -4.57
CA PHE A 93 -2.56 -18.21 -5.00
C PHE A 93 -1.66 -17.88 -6.19
N VAL A 94 -0.36 -18.12 -6.08
CA VAL A 94 0.62 -17.79 -7.13
C VAL A 94 0.31 -18.52 -8.45
N SER A 95 -0.24 -19.73 -8.40
CA SER A 95 -0.64 -20.47 -9.60
C SER A 95 -1.76 -19.79 -10.42
N ASN A 96 -2.48 -18.82 -9.83
CA ASN A 96 -3.49 -18.03 -10.56
C ASN A 96 -2.87 -16.91 -11.41
N LEU A 97 -1.61 -16.54 -11.15
CA LEU A 97 -0.92 -15.57 -11.99
C LEU A 97 -0.76 -16.13 -13.42
N PRO A 98 -0.85 -15.26 -14.44
CA PRO A 98 -0.63 -15.67 -15.82
C PRO A 98 0.83 -16.11 -16.03
N GLU A 99 1.08 -16.81 -17.11
CA GLU A 99 2.42 -17.06 -17.62
C GLU A 99 2.99 -15.78 -18.23
N VAL A 100 4.28 -15.55 -18.05
CA VAL A 100 4.97 -14.40 -18.66
C VAL A 100 5.21 -14.70 -20.14
N SER A 101 4.73 -13.83 -21.01
CA SER A 101 4.92 -13.98 -22.45
C SER A 101 6.38 -13.74 -22.85
N ASP A 102 6.78 -14.30 -23.97
CA ASP A 102 8.06 -14.00 -24.59
C ASP A 102 8.21 -12.51 -24.89
N LEU A 103 9.46 -12.03 -24.87
CA LEU A 103 9.76 -10.63 -25.14
C LEU A 103 9.33 -10.21 -26.55
N THR A 104 8.47 -9.20 -26.64
CA THR A 104 7.99 -8.66 -27.94
C THR A 104 8.96 -7.65 -28.55
N GLY A 105 9.82 -7.04 -27.72
CA GLY A 105 10.65 -5.89 -28.12
C GLY A 105 9.90 -4.55 -28.09
N ASP A 106 8.60 -4.55 -27.80
CA ASP A 106 7.80 -3.34 -27.68
C ASP A 106 8.08 -2.61 -26.36
N SER A 107 7.93 -1.29 -26.35
CA SER A 107 7.94 -0.46 -25.16
C SER A 107 6.69 0.42 -25.12
N VAL A 108 6.18 0.65 -23.91
CA VAL A 108 5.08 1.58 -23.65
C VAL A 108 5.52 2.60 -22.60
N SER A 109 5.01 3.83 -22.66
CA SER A 109 5.37 4.86 -21.69
C SER A 109 4.23 5.11 -20.71
N HIS A 110 4.59 5.45 -19.45
CA HIS A 110 3.64 5.78 -18.39
C HIS A 110 4.17 6.89 -17.50
N THR A 111 3.45 8.02 -17.42
CA THR A 111 3.76 9.10 -16.49
C THR A 111 3.12 8.80 -15.14
N ILE A 112 3.90 8.84 -14.06
CA ILE A 112 3.46 8.45 -12.73
C ILE A 112 2.96 9.67 -11.95
N PRO A 113 1.67 9.75 -11.60
CA PRO A 113 1.14 10.85 -10.79
C PRO A 113 1.73 10.87 -9.38
N ASP A 114 1.94 12.07 -8.81
CA ASP A 114 2.45 12.27 -7.45
C ASP A 114 1.39 11.96 -6.37
N SER A 115 0.99 10.71 -6.28
CA SER A 115 -0.01 10.23 -5.33
C SER A 115 0.24 8.78 -4.92
N THR A 116 -0.35 8.36 -3.79
CA THR A 116 -0.29 6.96 -3.34
C THR A 116 -0.92 6.01 -4.38
N HIS A 117 -2.02 6.42 -5.02
CA HIS A 117 -2.64 5.66 -6.11
C HIS A 117 -1.71 5.59 -7.32
N GLY A 118 -1.10 6.72 -7.72
CA GLY A 118 -0.17 6.74 -8.85
C GLY A 118 1.00 5.77 -8.68
N TRP A 119 1.53 5.63 -7.48
CA TRP A 119 2.58 4.64 -7.18
C TRP A 119 2.06 3.20 -7.27
N ALA A 120 0.87 2.92 -6.70
CA ALA A 120 0.24 1.61 -6.77
C ALA A 120 -0.16 1.23 -8.21
N ASP A 121 -0.67 2.20 -8.96
CA ASP A 121 -1.01 2.01 -10.37
C ASP A 121 0.23 1.78 -11.23
N ALA A 122 1.37 2.43 -10.92
CA ALA A 122 2.61 2.26 -11.66
C ALA A 122 3.14 0.81 -11.59
N ILE A 123 3.15 0.17 -10.40
CA ILE A 123 3.56 -1.23 -10.29
C ILE A 123 2.56 -2.16 -11.00
N TYR A 124 1.25 -1.92 -10.87
CA TYR A 124 0.24 -2.70 -11.57
C TYR A 124 0.34 -2.54 -13.10
N PHE A 125 0.57 -1.32 -13.58
CA PHE A 125 0.79 -1.04 -15.00
C PHE A 125 2.06 -1.74 -15.51
N GLY A 126 3.16 -1.66 -14.75
CA GLY A 126 4.41 -2.36 -15.03
C GLY A 126 4.18 -3.86 -15.17
N LEU A 127 3.65 -4.49 -14.13
CA LEU A 127 3.36 -5.93 -14.13
C LEU A 127 2.48 -6.34 -15.31
N THR A 128 1.42 -5.58 -15.60
CA THR A 128 0.50 -5.89 -16.71
C THR A 128 1.21 -5.92 -18.05
N ASN A 129 2.16 -5.02 -18.30
CA ASN A 129 2.90 -4.95 -19.56
C ASN A 129 4.07 -5.95 -19.59
N TRP A 130 4.81 -6.10 -18.49
CA TRP A 130 5.93 -7.05 -18.41
C TRP A 130 5.45 -8.49 -18.60
N PHE A 131 4.30 -8.86 -18.03
CA PHE A 131 3.69 -10.17 -18.28
C PHE A 131 3.26 -10.39 -19.75
N GLN A 132 3.10 -9.31 -20.52
CA GLN A 132 2.90 -9.36 -21.98
C GLN A 132 4.21 -9.32 -22.77
N GLY A 133 5.36 -9.42 -22.12
CA GLY A 133 6.68 -9.37 -22.76
C GLY A 133 7.10 -7.97 -23.25
N LYS A 134 6.45 -6.91 -22.79
CA LYS A 134 6.73 -5.53 -23.15
C LYS A 134 7.57 -4.84 -22.07
N ARG A 135 8.39 -3.87 -22.47
CA ARG A 135 9.06 -2.95 -21.55
C ARG A 135 8.19 -1.75 -21.23
N VAL A 136 8.47 -1.08 -20.11
CA VAL A 136 7.77 0.14 -19.72
C VAL A 136 8.76 1.26 -19.45
N ASP A 137 8.60 2.37 -20.15
CA ASP A 137 9.37 3.60 -19.92
C ASP A 137 8.58 4.50 -18.96
N PHE A 138 8.99 4.51 -17.68
CA PHE A 138 8.32 5.31 -16.66
C PHE A 138 8.84 6.73 -16.62
N ASP A 139 7.92 7.70 -16.69
CA ASP A 139 8.20 9.11 -16.46
C ASP A 139 7.88 9.50 -15.01
N TYR A 140 8.90 9.92 -14.27
CA TYR A 140 8.85 10.31 -12.87
C TYR A 140 8.75 11.83 -12.66
N SER A 141 8.61 12.61 -13.74
CA SER A 141 8.71 14.08 -13.71
C SER A 141 7.67 14.76 -12.82
N GLU A 142 6.50 14.15 -12.65
CA GLU A 142 5.45 14.67 -11.77
C GLU A 142 5.69 14.37 -10.29
N ILE A 143 6.57 13.41 -9.95
CA ILE A 143 6.82 13.03 -8.56
C ILE A 143 7.63 14.13 -7.87
N ARG A 144 7.12 14.58 -6.71
CA ARG A 144 7.80 15.59 -5.89
C ARG A 144 9.21 15.16 -5.50
N PRO A 145 10.17 16.09 -5.41
CA PRO A 145 11.54 15.78 -5.06
C PRO A 145 11.67 15.30 -3.61
N ALA A 146 12.76 14.58 -3.35
CA ALA A 146 13.13 14.17 -1.99
C ALA A 146 13.22 15.38 -1.04
N GLY A 147 12.76 15.20 0.19
CA GLY A 147 12.75 16.25 1.22
C GLY A 147 11.53 17.17 1.19
N ALA A 148 10.69 17.15 0.16
CA ALA A 148 9.46 17.94 0.10
C ALA A 148 8.52 17.56 1.27
N ARG A 149 7.84 18.56 1.87
CA ARG A 149 6.96 18.35 3.02
C ARG A 149 5.66 17.63 2.61
N LEU A 150 5.32 16.57 3.32
CA LEU A 150 4.05 15.85 3.14
C LEU A 150 2.94 16.53 3.95
N LYS A 151 1.93 17.07 3.25
CA LYS A 151 0.86 17.87 3.88
C LYS A 151 -0.17 17.01 4.64
N THR A 152 -0.39 15.77 4.22
CA THR A 152 -1.49 14.93 4.73
C THR A 152 -1.05 13.98 5.83
N LYS A 153 0.12 13.35 5.66
CA LYS A 153 0.61 12.27 6.54
C LYS A 153 1.74 12.73 7.45
N GLY A 154 2.22 13.96 7.28
CA GLY A 154 3.42 14.49 7.94
C GLY A 154 4.72 13.87 7.38
N GLY A 155 5.87 14.41 7.80
CA GLY A 155 7.18 13.96 7.32
C GLY A 155 7.59 14.57 5.98
N ARG A 156 8.61 13.95 5.34
CA ARG A 156 9.20 14.40 4.08
C ARG A 156 9.09 13.30 3.02
N ALA A 157 8.97 13.71 1.75
CA ALA A 157 8.95 12.80 0.61
C ALA A 157 10.31 12.14 0.40
N SER A 158 10.31 10.91 -0.07
CA SER A 158 11.51 10.16 -0.48
C SER A 158 12.03 10.57 -1.87
N GLY A 159 11.20 11.26 -2.66
CA GLY A 159 11.46 11.42 -4.09
C GLY A 159 11.14 10.16 -4.91
N PRO A 160 11.47 10.15 -6.20
CA PRO A 160 11.14 9.05 -7.10
C PRO A 160 12.02 7.80 -6.96
N ASP A 161 13.24 7.92 -6.42
CA ASP A 161 14.26 6.86 -6.48
C ASP A 161 13.82 5.53 -5.83
N PRO A 162 13.12 5.49 -4.69
CA PRO A 162 12.63 4.21 -4.16
C PRO A 162 11.67 3.51 -5.12
N LEU A 163 10.72 4.24 -5.71
CA LEU A 163 9.80 3.67 -6.67
C LEU A 163 10.51 3.19 -7.94
N ARG A 164 11.49 3.95 -8.43
CA ARG A 164 12.33 3.55 -9.57
C ARG A 164 12.98 2.20 -9.33
N ARG A 165 13.60 2.01 -8.16
CA ARG A 165 14.25 0.73 -7.80
C ARG A 165 13.27 -0.43 -7.77
N LEU A 166 12.04 -0.23 -7.25
CA LEU A 166 11.00 -1.25 -7.28
C LEU A 166 10.61 -1.62 -8.71
N LEU A 167 10.38 -0.63 -9.57
CA LEU A 167 9.95 -0.87 -10.94
C LEU A 167 11.04 -1.52 -11.78
N GLU A 168 12.30 -1.11 -11.62
CA GLU A 168 13.46 -1.75 -12.27
C GLU A 168 13.64 -3.21 -11.80
N PHE A 169 13.50 -3.46 -10.48
CA PHE A 169 13.58 -4.81 -9.94
C PHE A 169 12.43 -5.69 -10.44
N GLY A 170 11.19 -5.16 -10.43
CA GLY A 170 10.01 -5.89 -10.92
C GLY A 170 10.11 -6.22 -12.41
N GLU A 171 10.54 -5.26 -13.23
CA GLU A 171 10.79 -5.49 -14.66
C GLU A 171 11.80 -6.63 -14.87
N ALA A 172 12.96 -6.53 -14.23
CA ALA A 172 14.01 -7.53 -14.36
C ALA A 172 13.52 -8.93 -13.93
N THR A 173 12.84 -9.02 -12.79
CA THR A 173 12.32 -10.30 -12.27
C THR A 173 11.30 -10.92 -13.21
N VAL A 174 10.32 -10.14 -13.68
CA VAL A 174 9.26 -10.67 -14.54
C VAL A 174 9.79 -11.04 -15.92
N LEU A 175 10.58 -10.15 -16.57
CA LEU A 175 11.09 -10.43 -17.92
C LEU A 175 12.08 -11.60 -17.94
N ASN A 176 12.81 -11.88 -16.85
CA ASN A 176 13.64 -13.08 -16.73
C ASN A 176 12.83 -14.37 -16.62
N ALA A 177 11.54 -14.29 -16.31
CA ALA A 177 10.62 -15.41 -16.25
C ALA A 177 9.88 -15.66 -17.57
N ALA A 178 10.28 -15.04 -18.69
CA ALA A 178 9.63 -15.22 -19.97
C ALA A 178 9.46 -16.72 -20.34
N GLY A 179 8.27 -17.10 -20.81
CA GLY A 179 7.90 -18.48 -21.14
C GLY A 179 7.52 -19.36 -19.94
N ARG A 180 7.42 -18.79 -18.73
CA ARG A 180 6.97 -19.52 -17.52
C ARG A 180 6.21 -18.61 -16.56
N LYS A 181 5.62 -19.20 -15.54
CA LYS A 181 5.07 -18.44 -14.41
C LYS A 181 6.17 -17.99 -13.45
N LEU A 182 5.90 -16.96 -12.67
CA LEU A 182 6.73 -16.61 -11.52
C LEU A 182 6.69 -17.73 -10.47
N THR A 183 7.80 -17.93 -9.78
CA THR A 183 7.88 -18.82 -8.61
C THR A 183 7.37 -18.09 -7.36
N SER A 184 7.13 -18.84 -6.28
CA SER A 184 6.77 -18.29 -4.96
C SER A 184 7.82 -17.30 -4.48
N VAL A 185 9.11 -17.61 -4.63
CA VAL A 185 10.25 -16.75 -4.26
C VAL A 185 10.27 -15.46 -5.06
N GLU A 186 10.06 -15.52 -6.38
CA GLU A 186 10.03 -14.31 -7.22
C GLU A 186 8.86 -13.39 -6.82
N CYS A 187 7.70 -13.94 -6.53
CA CYS A 187 6.56 -13.17 -6.02
C CYS A 187 6.85 -12.57 -4.63
N HIS A 188 7.46 -13.37 -3.74
CA HIS A 188 7.90 -12.94 -2.41
C HIS A 188 8.88 -11.77 -2.50
N ASP A 189 9.89 -11.86 -3.36
CA ASP A 189 10.93 -10.83 -3.49
C ASP A 189 10.36 -9.50 -4.00
N ILE A 190 9.42 -9.56 -4.97
CA ILE A 190 8.70 -8.35 -5.41
C ILE A 190 7.92 -7.73 -4.23
N ALA A 191 7.22 -8.54 -3.44
CA ALA A 191 6.48 -8.07 -2.27
C ALA A 191 7.39 -7.48 -1.18
N CYS A 192 8.55 -8.08 -0.94
CA CYS A 192 9.56 -7.57 -0.02
C CYS A 192 10.14 -6.23 -0.50
N MET A 193 10.41 -6.10 -1.80
CA MET A 193 10.85 -4.83 -2.38
C MET A 193 9.78 -3.73 -2.23
N VAL A 194 8.49 -4.06 -2.38
CA VAL A 194 7.39 -3.14 -2.07
C VAL A 194 7.49 -2.65 -0.62
N GLY A 195 7.74 -3.54 0.34
CA GLY A 195 7.93 -3.16 1.74
C GLY A 195 9.13 -2.23 1.96
N GLU A 196 10.24 -2.50 1.30
CA GLU A 196 11.47 -1.70 1.40
C GLU A 196 11.23 -0.25 0.96
N ILE A 197 10.55 -0.04 -0.16
CA ILE A 197 10.33 1.33 -0.67
C ILE A 197 9.38 2.15 0.21
N VAL A 198 8.43 1.50 0.88
CA VAL A 198 7.54 2.18 1.84
C VAL A 198 8.34 2.65 3.06
N MET A 199 9.31 1.87 3.53
CA MET A 199 10.22 2.27 4.63
C MET A 199 11.15 3.41 4.20
N ALA A 200 11.70 3.36 3.00
CA ALA A 200 12.58 4.40 2.46
C ALA A 200 11.88 5.77 2.36
N GLY A 201 10.57 5.79 2.24
CA GLY A 201 9.73 6.99 2.28
C GLY A 201 9.74 7.75 3.62
N GLY A 202 10.38 7.22 4.66
CA GLY A 202 10.70 7.91 5.91
C GLY A 202 9.52 8.27 6.82
N VAL A 203 8.29 8.03 6.42
CA VAL A 203 7.08 8.46 7.14
C VAL A 203 6.46 7.31 7.94
N ARG A 204 6.62 6.07 7.50
CA ARG A 204 5.99 4.91 8.11
C ARG A 204 6.92 3.70 8.10
N ARG A 205 6.74 2.83 9.10
CA ARG A 205 7.35 1.52 9.12
C ARG A 205 6.46 0.58 8.32
N ALA A 206 7.00 -0.10 7.32
CA ALA A 206 6.35 -1.25 6.73
C ALA A 206 6.40 -2.41 7.73
N ALA A 207 5.29 -3.12 7.88
CA ALA A 207 5.22 -4.38 8.60
C ALA A 207 4.65 -5.41 7.64
N LEU A 208 5.47 -6.40 7.30
CA LEU A 208 5.12 -7.50 6.41
C LEU A 208 5.29 -8.82 7.13
N ILE A 209 4.41 -9.77 6.84
CA ILE A 209 4.60 -11.19 7.15
C ILE A 209 4.25 -11.99 5.91
N SER A 210 5.14 -12.89 5.51
CA SER A 210 4.95 -13.79 4.38
C SER A 210 4.38 -15.13 4.83
N PHE A 211 3.46 -15.67 4.04
CA PHE A 211 2.95 -17.03 4.16
C PHE A 211 3.33 -17.81 2.91
N SER A 212 3.84 -19.02 3.10
CA SER A 212 4.24 -19.94 2.05
C SER A 212 3.83 -21.37 2.41
N ASP A 213 3.84 -22.27 1.44
CA ASP A 213 3.63 -23.69 1.71
C ASP A 213 4.77 -24.27 2.55
N PRO A 214 4.48 -25.10 3.56
CA PRO A 214 5.50 -25.66 4.44
C PRO A 214 6.46 -26.63 3.74
N ASP A 215 6.13 -27.09 2.54
CA ASP A 215 6.93 -27.96 1.69
C ASP A 215 7.54 -27.25 0.47
N ASP A 216 7.46 -25.92 0.43
CA ASP A 216 8.15 -25.11 -0.58
C ASP A 216 9.63 -24.95 -0.17
N LEU A 217 10.49 -25.69 -0.87
CA LEU A 217 11.93 -25.73 -0.56
C LEU A 217 12.71 -24.52 -1.08
N GLU A 218 12.07 -23.65 -1.85
CA GLU A 218 12.68 -22.40 -2.34
C GLU A 218 12.46 -21.24 -1.37
N MET A 219 11.41 -21.32 -0.51
CA MET A 219 11.09 -20.36 0.53
C MET A 219 11.74 -20.70 1.87
#